data_ab1bac9dffa7680fa722269071c54de6
#
_entry.id   ab1bac9dffa7680fa722269071c54de6
#
_cell.length_a   1.000
_cell.length_b   1.000
_cell.length_c   1.000
_cell.angle_alpha   90.00
_cell.angle_beta   90.00
_cell.angle_gamma   90.00
#
_symmetry.space_group_name_H-M   'P 1'
#
loop_
_entity.id
_entity.type
_entity.pdbx_description
1 polymer ?
#
loop_
_entity_poly.entity_id
_entity_poly.type
_entity_poly.pdbx_seq_one_letter_code
_entity_poly.pdbx_strand_id
1 'polypeptide(L)'
;MQVTDITEQKKITGRLNLFIDGAYYCSIAARLVEERRVYIGMDISAEELDRIIFESDRQKAFDYACAYVGKHPSTEKAVKEKLYGRGYGKAVVEHVLDKLKDYGFVDDKSYALDYFEAKKGSCGTRKIAMKLREKGVSEEDTAGIYLQEDKGEMLKSALRATKRHKGDKLADEKYLARLHRFLASRGYDYDIISKCISYAKGESNEDID
;
A
#
# COMPACT_ATOMS: atom_id res chain seq x y z
N MET A 1 -27.23 -8.36 26.61
CA MET A 1 -27.59 -8.85 25.27
C MET A 1 -27.79 -10.34 25.34
N GLN A 2 -28.82 -10.88 24.70
CA GLN A 2 -29.12 -12.30 24.76
C GLN A 2 -28.90 -12.99 23.43
N VAL A 3 -28.25 -14.15 23.43
CA VAL A 3 -28.14 -15.02 22.26
C VAL A 3 -29.49 -15.60 21.93
N THR A 4 -30.10 -15.21 20.80
CA THR A 4 -31.46 -15.64 20.44
C THR A 4 -31.51 -16.77 19.43
N ASP A 5 -30.46 -16.95 18.61
CA ASP A 5 -30.36 -18.08 17.68
C ASP A 5 -28.90 -18.33 17.24
N ILE A 6 -28.59 -19.57 16.84
CA ILE A 6 -27.29 -20.04 16.33
C ILE A 6 -27.55 -20.95 15.13
N THR A 7 -27.15 -20.53 13.92
CA THR A 7 -27.41 -21.30 12.69
C THR A 7 -26.14 -21.56 11.89
N GLU A 8 -26.11 -22.65 11.15
CA GLU A 8 -25.00 -22.95 10.25
C GLU A 8 -24.91 -21.97 9.08
N GLN A 9 -23.69 -21.61 8.70
CA GLN A 9 -23.46 -20.79 7.53
C GLN A 9 -23.45 -21.64 6.26
N LYS A 10 -24.41 -21.40 5.35
CA LYS A 10 -24.59 -22.21 4.12
C LYS A 10 -23.39 -22.24 3.16
N LYS A 11 -22.53 -21.20 3.17
CA LYS A 11 -21.44 -21.05 2.21
C LYS A 11 -20.04 -21.34 2.75
N ILE A 12 -19.87 -21.41 4.05
CA ILE A 12 -18.56 -21.58 4.70
C ILE A 12 -18.69 -22.62 5.81
N THR A 13 -18.10 -23.78 5.59
CA THR A 13 -18.06 -24.86 6.60
C THR A 13 -17.28 -24.44 7.83
N GLY A 14 -17.77 -24.86 9.02
CA GLY A 14 -17.11 -24.59 10.30
C GLY A 14 -17.34 -23.19 10.87
N ARG A 15 -18.31 -22.46 10.34
CA ARG A 15 -18.78 -21.19 10.93
C ARG A 15 -20.28 -21.24 11.23
N LEU A 16 -20.64 -20.56 12.32
CA LEU A 16 -22.02 -20.38 12.77
C LEU A 16 -22.38 -18.91 12.76
N ASN A 17 -23.60 -18.61 12.34
CA ASN A 17 -24.19 -17.29 12.47
C ASN A 17 -24.76 -17.13 13.88
N LEU A 18 -24.46 -16.02 14.51
CA LEU A 18 -24.94 -15.68 15.85
C LEU A 18 -25.99 -14.58 15.74
N PHE A 19 -27.11 -14.78 16.38
CA PHE A 19 -28.19 -13.80 16.48
C PHE A 19 -28.29 -13.33 17.92
N ILE A 20 -28.33 -12.01 18.10
CA ILE A 20 -28.40 -11.35 19.40
C ILE A 20 -29.66 -10.47 19.41
N ASP A 21 -30.48 -10.61 20.46
CA ASP A 21 -31.71 -9.83 20.65
C ASP A 21 -32.63 -9.87 19.40
N GLY A 22 -32.69 -11.03 18.72
CA GLY A 22 -33.53 -11.27 17.56
C GLY A 22 -32.95 -10.82 16.22
N ALA A 23 -31.76 -10.23 16.18
CA ALA A 23 -31.10 -9.76 14.95
C ALA A 23 -29.79 -10.52 14.67
N TYR A 24 -29.47 -10.69 13.36
CA TYR A 24 -28.15 -11.19 12.96
C TYR A 24 -27.06 -10.23 13.47
N TYR A 25 -26.10 -10.77 14.19
CA TYR A 25 -25.00 -9.97 14.75
C TYR A 25 -23.68 -10.23 14.03
N CYS A 26 -23.21 -11.49 14.00
CA CYS A 26 -21.94 -11.85 13.37
C CYS A 26 -21.90 -13.34 12.97
N SER A 27 -20.80 -13.74 12.38
CA SER A 27 -20.48 -15.15 12.15
C SER A 27 -19.16 -15.48 12.84
N ILE A 28 -19.13 -16.55 13.65
CA ILE A 28 -17.96 -16.99 14.40
C ILE A 28 -17.58 -18.44 14.08
N ALA A 29 -16.37 -18.86 14.42
CA ALA A 29 -15.92 -20.23 14.22
C ALA A 29 -16.73 -21.19 15.13
N ALA A 30 -17.24 -22.30 14.58
CA ALA A 30 -18.04 -23.27 15.31
C ALA A 30 -17.32 -23.80 16.56
N ARG A 31 -16.01 -24.08 16.47
CA ARG A 31 -15.20 -24.51 17.60
C ARG A 31 -15.25 -23.53 18.79
N LEU A 32 -15.36 -22.21 18.56
CA LEU A 32 -15.43 -21.23 19.64
C LEU A 32 -16.79 -21.21 20.33
N VAL A 33 -17.86 -21.56 19.61
CA VAL A 33 -19.19 -21.75 20.22
C VAL A 33 -19.15 -22.89 21.26
N GLU A 34 -18.47 -23.99 20.91
CA GLU A 34 -18.28 -25.15 21.82
C GLU A 34 -17.32 -24.82 22.97
N GLU A 35 -16.11 -24.29 22.67
CA GLU A 35 -15.07 -23.95 23.64
C GLU A 35 -15.56 -22.94 24.69
N ARG A 36 -16.30 -21.92 24.24
CA ARG A 36 -16.83 -20.82 25.06
C ARG A 36 -18.22 -21.12 25.62
N ARG A 37 -18.78 -22.31 25.30
CA ARG A 37 -20.11 -22.74 25.70
C ARG A 37 -21.19 -21.71 25.42
N VAL A 38 -21.18 -21.16 24.20
CA VAL A 38 -22.20 -20.23 23.74
C VAL A 38 -23.46 -21.01 23.36
N TYR A 39 -24.62 -20.68 23.94
CA TYR A 39 -25.88 -21.37 23.69
C TYR A 39 -27.06 -20.39 23.60
N ILE A 40 -28.15 -20.84 22.97
CA ILE A 40 -29.37 -20.04 22.81
C ILE A 40 -29.97 -19.74 24.18
N GLY A 41 -30.29 -18.51 24.48
CA GLY A 41 -30.77 -18.00 25.75
C GLY A 41 -29.68 -17.50 26.70
N MET A 42 -28.40 -17.64 26.34
CA MET A 42 -27.28 -17.10 27.12
C MET A 42 -27.28 -15.57 27.12
N ASP A 43 -27.14 -14.98 28.30
CA ASP A 43 -26.78 -13.56 28.42
C ASP A 43 -25.27 -13.39 28.21
N ILE A 44 -24.89 -12.52 27.31
CA ILE A 44 -23.50 -12.22 26.95
C ILE A 44 -23.22 -10.73 26.99
N SER A 45 -22.08 -10.33 27.53
CA SER A 45 -21.64 -8.93 27.49
C SER A 45 -21.08 -8.54 26.11
N ALA A 46 -21.05 -7.25 25.82
CA ALA A 46 -20.43 -6.74 24.58
C ALA A 46 -18.94 -7.10 24.54
N GLU A 47 -18.26 -6.96 25.67
CA GLU A 47 -16.81 -7.24 25.76
C GLU A 47 -16.50 -8.73 25.53
N GLU A 48 -17.31 -9.63 26.05
CA GLU A 48 -17.12 -11.09 25.85
C GLU A 48 -17.38 -11.46 24.39
N LEU A 49 -18.40 -10.87 23.77
CA LEU A 49 -18.73 -11.08 22.36
C LEU A 49 -17.61 -10.56 21.45
N ASP A 50 -17.07 -9.38 21.73
CA ASP A 50 -15.93 -8.81 20.99
C ASP A 50 -14.67 -9.69 21.09
N ARG A 51 -14.41 -10.29 22.27
CA ARG A 51 -13.31 -11.25 22.45
C ARG A 51 -13.50 -12.50 21.59
N ILE A 52 -14.70 -13.06 21.57
CA ILE A 52 -15.01 -14.25 20.76
C ILE A 52 -14.87 -13.95 19.28
N ILE A 53 -15.34 -12.80 18.81
CA ILE A 53 -15.21 -12.36 17.42
C ILE A 53 -13.72 -12.18 17.07
N PHE A 54 -12.96 -11.51 17.94
CA PHE A 54 -11.52 -11.32 17.74
C PHE A 54 -10.78 -12.66 17.61
N GLU A 55 -11.02 -13.61 18.52
CA GLU A 55 -10.41 -14.95 18.46
C GLU A 55 -10.81 -15.73 17.21
N SER A 56 -12.07 -15.57 16.77
CA SER A 56 -12.59 -16.21 15.56
C SER A 56 -11.91 -15.73 14.31
N ASP A 57 -11.63 -14.44 14.23
CA ASP A 57 -11.25 -13.81 12.99
C ASP A 57 -9.75 -13.57 12.84
N ARG A 58 -8.98 -13.48 13.96
CA ARG A 58 -7.55 -13.16 13.94
C ARG A 58 -6.71 -14.09 13.06
N GLN A 59 -6.93 -15.41 13.18
CA GLN A 59 -6.13 -16.37 12.41
C GLN A 59 -6.49 -16.31 10.92
N LYS A 60 -7.79 -16.27 10.61
CA LYS A 60 -8.27 -16.19 9.23
C LYS A 60 -7.85 -14.89 8.54
N ALA A 61 -7.88 -13.76 9.26
CA ALA A 61 -7.40 -12.48 8.77
C ALA A 61 -5.89 -12.52 8.51
N PHE A 62 -5.11 -13.13 9.40
CA PHE A 62 -3.68 -13.30 9.24
C PHE A 62 -3.34 -14.17 8.02
N ASP A 63 -3.97 -15.34 7.88
CA ASP A 63 -3.76 -16.22 6.72
C ASP A 63 -4.11 -15.52 5.40
N TYR A 64 -5.20 -14.75 5.40
CA TYR A 64 -5.59 -13.94 4.24
C TYR A 64 -4.56 -12.86 3.91
N ALA A 65 -4.08 -12.15 4.93
CA ALA A 65 -3.08 -11.11 4.76
C ALA A 65 -1.74 -11.68 4.27
N CYS A 66 -1.26 -12.80 4.83
CA CYS A 66 -0.07 -13.51 4.35
C CYS A 66 -0.20 -13.92 2.88
N ALA A 67 -1.34 -14.48 2.49
CA ALA A 67 -1.59 -14.83 1.09
C ALA A 67 -1.64 -13.61 0.15
N TYR A 68 -2.01 -12.44 0.67
CA TYR A 68 -2.02 -11.19 -0.07
C TYR A 68 -0.61 -10.62 -0.26
N VAL A 69 0.15 -10.46 0.82
CA VAL A 69 1.52 -9.90 0.77
C VAL A 69 2.50 -10.83 0.08
N GLY A 70 2.30 -12.15 0.15
CA GLY A 70 3.14 -13.12 -0.55
C GLY A 70 3.02 -13.09 -2.08
N LYS A 71 1.98 -12.45 -2.62
CA LYS A 71 1.82 -12.28 -4.08
C LYS A 71 2.48 -11.00 -4.60
N HIS A 72 2.45 -9.94 -3.81
CA HIS A 72 2.97 -8.62 -4.19
C HIS A 72 3.45 -7.86 -2.96
N PRO A 73 4.65 -7.25 -3.01
CA PRO A 73 5.06 -6.29 -1.98
C PRO A 73 3.98 -5.25 -1.75
N SER A 74 3.63 -5.01 -0.49
CA SER A 74 2.48 -4.19 -0.14
C SER A 74 2.80 -3.29 1.05
N THR A 75 2.29 -2.06 1.04
CA THR A 75 2.40 -1.15 2.18
C THR A 75 1.43 -1.53 3.29
N GLU A 76 1.72 -1.08 4.51
CA GLU A 76 0.81 -1.21 5.66
C GLU A 76 -0.60 -0.73 5.31
N LYS A 77 -0.72 0.46 4.69
CA LYS A 77 -2.00 1.02 4.24
C LYS A 77 -2.76 0.07 3.31
N ALA A 78 -2.07 -0.52 2.34
CA ALA A 78 -2.71 -1.42 1.37
C ALA A 78 -3.25 -2.69 2.04
N VAL A 79 -2.50 -3.28 2.97
CA VAL A 79 -2.95 -4.44 3.75
C VAL A 79 -4.14 -4.06 4.63
N LYS A 80 -4.07 -2.93 5.32
CA LYS A 80 -5.14 -2.39 6.17
C LYS A 80 -6.45 -2.21 5.40
N GLU A 81 -6.38 -1.58 4.23
CA GLU A 81 -7.55 -1.40 3.34
C GLU A 81 -8.13 -2.73 2.87
N LYS A 82 -7.28 -3.73 2.56
CA LYS A 82 -7.73 -5.07 2.18
C LYS A 82 -8.45 -5.80 3.31
N LEU A 83 -7.96 -5.69 4.53
CA LEU A 83 -8.59 -6.32 5.69
C LEU A 83 -9.92 -5.64 6.04
N TYR A 84 -9.98 -4.32 6.05
CA TYR A 84 -11.25 -3.59 6.24
C TYR A 84 -12.27 -3.89 5.14
N GLY A 85 -11.84 -3.96 3.88
CA GLY A 85 -12.68 -4.34 2.75
C GLY A 85 -13.25 -5.77 2.84
N ARG A 86 -12.69 -6.61 3.73
CA ARG A 86 -13.22 -7.93 4.08
C ARG A 86 -14.12 -7.94 5.31
N GLY A 87 -14.31 -6.79 5.94
CA GLY A 87 -15.17 -6.65 7.11
C GLY A 87 -14.50 -7.00 8.45
N TYR A 88 -13.17 -7.16 8.50
CA TYR A 88 -12.47 -7.37 9.77
C TYR A 88 -12.51 -6.10 10.62
N GLY A 89 -12.78 -6.27 11.93
CA GLY A 89 -12.81 -5.18 12.89
C GLY A 89 -11.41 -4.60 13.19
N LYS A 90 -11.38 -3.38 13.74
CA LYS A 90 -10.14 -2.64 14.02
C LYS A 90 -9.11 -3.43 14.81
N ALA A 91 -9.52 -4.07 15.91
CA ALA A 91 -8.62 -4.84 16.77
C ALA A 91 -7.96 -6.02 16.03
N VAL A 92 -8.71 -6.72 15.16
CA VAL A 92 -8.18 -7.80 14.33
C VAL A 92 -7.18 -7.27 13.31
N VAL A 93 -7.50 -6.14 12.66
CA VAL A 93 -6.63 -5.52 11.65
C VAL A 93 -5.31 -5.07 12.27
N GLU A 94 -5.34 -4.38 13.41
CA GLU A 94 -4.14 -3.93 14.13
C GLU A 94 -3.28 -5.13 14.56
N HIS A 95 -3.88 -6.15 15.17
CA HIS A 95 -3.15 -7.36 15.57
C HIS A 95 -2.47 -8.06 14.38
N VAL A 96 -3.15 -8.15 13.24
CA VAL A 96 -2.57 -8.77 12.02
C VAL A 96 -1.42 -7.94 11.47
N LEU A 97 -1.58 -6.62 11.43
CA LEU A 97 -0.52 -5.72 10.95
C LEU A 97 0.73 -5.81 11.82
N ASP A 98 0.57 -5.80 13.14
CA ASP A 98 1.70 -5.94 14.08
C ASP A 98 2.46 -7.24 13.82
N LYS A 99 1.74 -8.36 13.70
CA LYS A 99 2.37 -9.65 13.36
C LYS A 99 3.08 -9.64 12.01
N LEU A 100 2.48 -9.05 10.97
CA LEU A 100 3.13 -8.97 9.65
C LEU A 100 4.40 -8.14 9.68
N LYS A 101 4.44 -7.08 10.50
CA LYS A 101 5.65 -6.28 10.75
C LYS A 101 6.70 -7.07 11.51
N ASP A 102 6.32 -7.74 12.59
CA ASP A 102 7.21 -8.57 13.39
C ASP A 102 7.88 -9.68 12.56
N TYR A 103 7.15 -10.25 11.60
CA TYR A 103 7.69 -11.24 10.67
C TYR A 103 8.41 -10.64 9.45
N GLY A 104 8.44 -9.31 9.31
CA GLY A 104 9.06 -8.63 8.18
C GLY A 104 8.30 -8.78 6.86
N PHE A 105 7.04 -9.20 6.88
CA PHE A 105 6.21 -9.29 5.67
C PHE A 105 5.68 -7.93 5.20
N VAL A 106 5.63 -6.95 6.09
CA VAL A 106 5.27 -5.56 5.80
C VAL A 106 6.33 -4.65 6.40
N ASP A 107 7.02 -3.93 5.53
CA ASP A 107 8.05 -2.94 5.86
C ASP A 107 7.97 -1.81 4.83
N ASP A 108 7.37 -0.69 5.23
CA ASP A 108 7.14 0.45 4.35
C ASP A 108 8.44 1.14 3.93
N LYS A 109 9.49 1.06 4.76
CA LYS A 109 10.82 1.60 4.42
C LYS A 109 11.49 0.76 3.33
N SER A 110 11.52 -0.56 3.48
CA SER A 110 12.03 -1.46 2.44
C SER A 110 11.21 -1.32 1.15
N TYR A 111 9.88 -1.27 1.26
CA TYR A 111 9.00 -1.01 0.12
C TYR A 111 9.33 0.28 -0.62
N ALA A 112 9.64 1.37 0.11
CA ALA A 112 10.00 2.66 -0.49
C ALA A 112 11.28 2.56 -1.33
N LEU A 113 12.30 1.86 -0.82
CA LEU A 113 13.58 1.67 -1.52
C LEU A 113 13.40 0.82 -2.79
N ASP A 114 12.69 -0.29 -2.69
CA ASP A 114 12.41 -1.15 -3.85
C ASP A 114 11.59 -0.42 -4.92
N TYR A 115 10.60 0.37 -4.48
CA TYR A 115 9.80 1.18 -5.39
C TYR A 115 10.62 2.27 -6.08
N PHE A 116 11.55 2.89 -5.35
CA PHE A 116 12.50 3.87 -5.90
C PHE A 116 13.39 3.23 -6.96
N GLU A 117 14.04 2.12 -6.65
CA GLU A 117 14.89 1.38 -7.60
C GLU A 117 14.13 1.01 -8.89
N ALA A 118 12.90 0.53 -8.75
CA ALA A 118 12.07 0.18 -9.90
C ALA A 118 11.64 1.39 -10.76
N LYS A 119 11.64 2.63 -10.20
CA LYS A 119 11.09 3.82 -10.86
C LYS A 119 12.12 4.90 -11.21
N LYS A 120 13.32 4.91 -10.63
CA LYS A 120 14.37 5.92 -10.85
C LYS A 120 14.76 6.10 -12.32
N GLY A 121 14.66 5.04 -13.14
CA GLY A 121 14.90 5.09 -14.58
C GLY A 121 13.81 5.77 -15.42
N SER A 122 12.67 6.17 -14.82
CA SER A 122 11.50 6.68 -15.56
C SER A 122 10.94 8.00 -15.04
N CYS A 123 11.24 8.38 -13.80
CA CYS A 123 10.81 9.65 -13.21
C CYS A 123 11.76 10.09 -12.09
N GLY A 124 11.70 11.37 -11.74
CA GLY A 124 12.52 11.96 -10.69
C GLY A 124 12.01 11.60 -9.27
N THR A 125 12.90 11.75 -8.30
CA THR A 125 12.69 11.36 -6.89
C THR A 125 11.47 12.02 -6.27
N ARG A 126 11.18 13.29 -6.59
CA ARG A 126 9.98 13.99 -6.07
C ARG A 126 8.68 13.30 -6.46
N LYS A 127 8.57 12.81 -7.69
CA LYS A 127 7.36 12.09 -8.13
C LYS A 127 7.26 10.72 -7.49
N ILE A 128 8.40 10.04 -7.30
CA ILE A 128 8.46 8.77 -6.60
C ILE A 128 7.98 8.95 -5.16
N ALA A 129 8.52 9.95 -4.44
CA ALA A 129 8.12 10.28 -3.07
C ALA A 129 6.61 10.61 -2.97
N MET A 130 6.08 11.40 -3.91
CA MET A 130 4.64 11.70 -3.96
C MET A 130 3.81 10.41 -4.09
N LYS A 131 4.23 9.50 -4.98
CA LYS A 131 3.55 8.21 -5.17
C LYS A 131 3.62 7.29 -3.96
N LEU A 132 4.73 7.31 -3.23
CA LEU A 132 4.89 6.57 -1.98
C LEU A 132 3.95 7.11 -0.89
N ARG A 133 3.81 8.44 -0.77
CA ARG A 133 2.84 9.06 0.15
C ARG A 133 1.37 8.70 -0.20
N GLU A 134 1.01 8.68 -1.48
CA GLU A 134 -0.31 8.22 -1.93
C GLU A 134 -0.57 6.76 -1.50
N LYS A 135 0.47 5.94 -1.48
CA LYS A 135 0.46 4.55 -1.02
C LYS A 135 0.49 4.40 0.52
N GLY A 136 0.62 5.50 1.25
CA GLY A 136 0.58 5.55 2.70
C GLY A 136 1.93 5.42 3.39
N VAL A 137 3.03 5.40 2.63
CA VAL A 137 4.38 5.40 3.21
C VAL A 137 4.64 6.74 3.88
N SER A 138 5.19 6.72 5.10
CA SER A 138 5.49 7.91 5.89
C SER A 138 6.58 8.78 5.25
N GLU A 139 6.68 10.05 5.68
CA GLU A 139 7.79 10.91 5.26
C GLU A 139 9.15 10.39 5.76
N GLU A 140 9.18 9.82 6.96
CA GLU A 140 10.36 9.24 7.57
C GLU A 140 10.87 8.05 6.75
N ASP A 141 9.99 7.10 6.39
CA ASP A 141 10.34 5.95 5.56
C ASP A 141 10.73 6.36 4.14
N THR A 142 10.12 7.43 3.62
CA THR A 142 10.43 7.97 2.29
C THR A 142 11.77 8.73 2.26
N ALA A 143 12.25 9.25 3.39
CA ALA A 143 13.50 10.03 3.44
C ALA A 143 14.72 9.24 2.93
N GLY A 144 14.73 7.92 3.12
CA GLY A 144 15.81 7.04 2.67
C GLY A 144 16.06 7.06 1.17
N ILE A 145 15.03 7.32 0.34
CA ILE A 145 15.20 7.36 -1.12
C ILE A 145 16.03 8.54 -1.60
N TYR A 146 15.99 9.68 -0.88
CA TYR A 146 16.82 10.86 -1.23
C TYR A 146 18.31 10.64 -0.95
N LEU A 147 18.63 9.74 0.00
CA LEU A 147 20.02 9.35 0.27
C LEU A 147 20.60 8.43 -0.80
N GLN A 148 19.75 7.73 -1.53
CA GLN A 148 20.14 6.83 -2.61
C GLN A 148 20.06 7.49 -4.00
N GLU A 149 19.66 8.75 -4.06
CA GLU A 149 19.56 9.50 -5.31
C GLU A 149 20.95 9.72 -5.92
N ASP A 150 21.20 9.09 -7.07
CA ASP A 150 22.34 9.40 -7.93
C ASP A 150 21.91 10.45 -8.98
N LYS A 151 22.44 11.66 -8.84
CA LYS A 151 22.15 12.77 -9.76
C LYS A 151 22.59 12.46 -11.21
N GLY A 152 23.63 11.68 -11.40
CA GLY A 152 24.07 11.22 -12.72
C GLY A 152 23.06 10.28 -13.38
N GLU A 153 22.60 9.28 -12.65
CA GLU A 153 21.53 8.37 -13.12
C GLU A 153 20.23 9.13 -13.41
N MET A 154 19.86 10.07 -12.52
CA MET A 154 18.67 10.91 -12.73
C MET A 154 18.79 11.79 -13.97
N LEU A 155 19.97 12.36 -14.22
CA LEU A 155 20.23 13.15 -15.44
C LEU A 155 20.12 12.24 -16.68
N LYS A 156 20.75 11.07 -16.69
CA LYS A 156 20.63 10.09 -17.80
C LYS A 156 19.17 9.72 -18.07
N SER A 157 18.38 9.49 -17.01
CA SER A 157 16.94 9.21 -17.12
C SER A 157 16.17 10.38 -17.75
N ALA A 158 16.44 11.62 -17.30
CA ALA A 158 15.80 12.83 -17.80
C ALA A 158 16.18 13.11 -19.26
N LEU A 159 17.44 12.93 -19.63
CA LEU A 159 17.92 13.10 -21.02
C LEU A 159 17.27 12.09 -21.97
N ARG A 160 17.13 10.81 -21.57
CA ARG A 160 16.37 9.81 -22.34
C ARG A 160 14.91 10.21 -22.53
N ALA A 161 14.28 10.79 -21.49
CA ALA A 161 12.92 11.31 -21.57
C ALA A 161 12.83 12.52 -22.50
N THR A 162 13.83 13.41 -22.48
CA THR A 162 13.95 14.59 -23.36
C THR A 162 14.09 14.16 -24.81
N LYS A 163 14.98 13.22 -25.15
CA LYS A 163 15.13 12.69 -26.52
C LYS A 163 13.80 12.17 -27.07
N ARG A 164 13.09 11.34 -26.29
CA ARG A 164 11.78 10.81 -26.70
C ARG A 164 10.71 11.89 -26.87
N HIS A 165 10.75 12.94 -26.05
CA HIS A 165 9.80 14.06 -26.12
C HIS A 165 10.10 15.00 -27.29
N LYS A 166 11.40 15.22 -27.59
CA LYS A 166 11.85 16.11 -28.68
C LYS A 166 11.45 15.57 -30.05
N GLY A 167 11.75 14.28 -30.31
CA GLY A 167 11.66 13.75 -31.67
C GLY A 167 12.43 14.65 -32.64
N ASP A 168 11.87 14.92 -33.83
CA ASP A 168 12.45 15.77 -34.86
C ASP A 168 12.05 17.26 -34.76
N LYS A 169 11.53 17.71 -33.61
CA LYS A 169 11.03 19.07 -33.41
C LYS A 169 12.18 20.08 -33.22
N LEU A 170 12.04 21.27 -33.82
CA LEU A 170 12.91 22.39 -33.51
C LEU A 170 12.75 22.88 -32.08
N ALA A 171 13.85 23.31 -31.47
CA ALA A 171 13.87 23.77 -30.07
C ALA A 171 13.45 25.24 -29.95
N ASP A 172 12.20 25.56 -30.37
CA ASP A 172 11.62 26.89 -30.20
C ASP A 172 11.21 27.13 -28.72
N GLU A 173 10.95 28.37 -28.34
CA GLU A 173 10.55 28.74 -26.97
C GLU A 173 9.31 27.99 -26.48
N LYS A 174 8.33 27.76 -27.35
CA LYS A 174 7.10 27.04 -27.02
C LYS A 174 7.40 25.59 -26.74
N TYR A 175 8.32 24.97 -27.46
CA TYR A 175 8.76 23.61 -27.19
C TYR A 175 9.51 23.54 -25.87
N LEU A 176 10.46 24.46 -25.61
CA LEU A 176 11.24 24.46 -24.36
C LEU A 176 10.36 24.65 -23.14
N ALA A 177 9.34 25.52 -23.21
CA ALA A 177 8.36 25.67 -22.14
C ALA A 177 7.51 24.41 -21.90
N ARG A 178 7.17 23.66 -22.96
CA ARG A 178 6.49 22.35 -22.83
C ARG A 178 7.39 21.29 -22.24
N LEU A 179 8.66 21.23 -22.67
CA LEU A 179 9.66 20.31 -22.15
C LEU A 179 9.89 20.55 -20.66
N HIS A 180 10.04 21.81 -20.22
CA HIS A 180 10.17 22.17 -18.82
C HIS A 180 8.98 21.60 -17.99
N ARG A 181 7.75 21.89 -18.41
CA ARG A 181 6.54 21.39 -17.73
C ARG A 181 6.47 19.87 -17.71
N PHE A 182 6.85 19.22 -18.80
CA PHE A 182 6.90 17.77 -18.90
C PHE A 182 7.88 17.14 -17.90
N LEU A 183 9.11 17.67 -17.84
CA LEU A 183 10.12 17.16 -16.90
C LEU A 183 9.77 17.47 -15.44
N ALA A 184 9.25 18.67 -15.16
CA ALA A 184 8.76 19.06 -13.84
C ALA A 184 7.62 18.13 -13.37
N SER A 185 6.65 17.82 -14.25
CA SER A 185 5.56 16.89 -13.95
C SER A 185 6.03 15.43 -13.72
N ARG A 186 7.23 15.10 -14.18
CA ARG A 186 7.90 13.83 -13.90
C ARG A 186 8.73 13.86 -12.63
N GLY A 187 8.81 14.99 -11.94
CA GLY A 187 9.44 15.14 -10.63
C GLY A 187 10.97 15.27 -10.68
N TYR A 188 11.54 15.67 -11.83
CA TYR A 188 12.95 16.00 -11.89
C TYR A 188 13.22 17.36 -11.24
N ASP A 189 14.41 17.51 -10.64
CA ASP A 189 14.83 18.74 -10.00
C ASP A 189 15.21 19.81 -11.03
N TYR A 190 15.19 21.08 -10.59
CA TYR A 190 15.47 22.22 -11.44
C TYR A 190 16.82 22.13 -12.15
N ASP A 191 17.88 21.69 -11.45
CA ASP A 191 19.22 21.54 -12.01
C ASP A 191 19.25 20.55 -13.19
N ILE A 192 18.55 19.41 -13.00
CA ILE A 192 18.43 18.38 -14.04
C ILE A 192 17.61 18.92 -15.23
N ILE A 193 16.51 19.61 -14.95
CA ILE A 193 15.67 20.22 -15.99
C ILE A 193 16.47 21.25 -16.79
N SER A 194 17.25 22.09 -16.13
CA SER A 194 18.09 23.12 -16.77
C SER A 194 19.08 22.48 -17.74
N LYS A 195 19.80 21.43 -17.32
CA LYS A 195 20.72 20.68 -18.19
C LYS A 195 20.00 20.04 -19.37
N CYS A 196 18.81 19.46 -19.16
CA CYS A 196 18.02 18.92 -20.27
C CYS A 196 17.56 19.98 -21.28
N ILE A 197 17.28 21.20 -20.83
CA ILE A 197 16.93 22.32 -21.69
C ILE A 197 18.15 22.80 -22.51
N SER A 198 19.32 22.93 -21.88
CA SER A 198 20.57 23.25 -22.58
C SER A 198 20.92 22.18 -23.62
N TYR A 199 20.76 20.91 -23.28
CA TYR A 199 20.90 19.82 -24.24
C TYR A 199 19.91 19.94 -25.42
N ALA A 200 18.64 20.24 -25.14
CA ALA A 200 17.63 20.40 -26.20
C ALA A 200 17.91 21.56 -27.14
N LYS A 201 18.56 22.63 -26.65
CA LYS A 201 19.02 23.79 -27.45
C LYS A 201 20.28 23.50 -28.28
N GLY A 202 20.99 22.40 -27.97
CA GLY A 202 22.29 22.11 -28.59
C GLY A 202 23.48 22.87 -27.97
N GLU A 203 23.30 23.42 -26.76
CA GLU A 203 24.33 24.18 -26.03
C GLU A 203 25.26 23.27 -25.20
N SER A 204 24.91 22.00 -25.00
CA SER A 204 25.73 21.01 -24.28
C SER A 204 25.80 19.67 -25.02
N ASN A 205 27.01 19.10 -25.05
CA ASN A 205 27.28 17.74 -25.56
C ASN A 205 27.32 16.76 -24.39
N GLU A 206 26.27 16.66 -23.58
CA GLU A 206 26.20 15.57 -22.59
C GLU A 206 25.84 14.27 -23.33
N ASP A 207 26.84 13.40 -23.51
CA ASP A 207 26.64 12.07 -24.08
C ASP A 207 25.81 11.21 -23.15
N ILE A 208 24.83 10.52 -23.74
CA ILE A 208 23.92 9.61 -23.05
C ILE A 208 24.40 8.18 -23.35
N ASP A 209 25.59 7.83 -22.89
CA ASP A 209 26.05 6.44 -22.88
C ASP A 209 25.65 5.70 -21.59
#